data_1c4adf926cd84775928e0ab532dc8fdf
#
_entry.id   1c4adf926cd84775928e0ab532dc8fdf
#
_cell.length_a   1.000
_cell.length_b   1.000
_cell.length_c   1.000
_cell.angle_alpha   90.00
_cell.angle_beta   90.00
_cell.angle_gamma   90.00
#
_symmetry.space_group_name_H-M   'P 1'
#
loop_
_entity.id
_entity.type
_entity.pdbx_description
1 polymer ?
#
loop_
_entity_poly.entity_id
_entity_poly.type
_entity_poly.pdbx_seq_one_letter_code
_entity_poly.pdbx_strand_id
1 'polypeptide(L)'
;YEFAKQFYSDAYKAAIKIVGGEQYILSAVMHADERNRAMSDALGRDVYHYHLHVVYIPVVEKKILWSKRCKDETLRGTVKETIQQVSMSKKWDSKPALDENGMPILSAKGKPVLKKSYSVLQDDFFRYMRDAGYDDVERGERGSSEEHLTVTQFKVQQEQARLAEFTEQNRQQEKQ
;
A
#
# COMPACT_ATOMS: atom_id res chain seq x y z
N TYR A 1 -18.28 5.16 14.44
CA TYR A 1 -18.02 6.28 13.51
C TYR A 1 -16.83 7.14 13.95
N GLU A 2 -16.78 7.59 15.22
CA GLU A 2 -15.68 8.44 15.73
C GLU A 2 -14.32 7.74 15.66
N PHE A 3 -14.25 6.45 15.99
CA PHE A 3 -13.02 5.65 15.80
C PHE A 3 -12.56 5.65 14.33
N ALA A 4 -13.46 5.38 13.39
CA ALA A 4 -13.12 5.37 11.97
C ALA A 4 -12.64 6.75 11.51
N LYS A 5 -13.29 7.82 11.95
CA LYS A 5 -12.89 9.19 11.66
C LYS A 5 -11.48 9.51 12.15
N GLN A 6 -11.16 9.13 13.39
CA GLN A 6 -9.83 9.32 13.97
C GLN A 6 -8.79 8.49 13.22
N PHE A 7 -9.07 7.20 12.99
CA PHE A 7 -8.19 6.28 12.27
C PHE A 7 -7.82 6.84 10.88
N TYR A 8 -8.80 7.26 10.08
CA TYR A 8 -8.54 7.80 8.74
C TYR A 8 -7.91 9.19 8.76
N SER A 9 -8.14 9.99 9.80
CA SER A 9 -7.38 11.23 10.01
C SER A 9 -5.90 10.94 10.23
N ASP A 10 -5.56 9.93 11.02
CA ASP A 10 -4.18 9.56 11.27
C ASP A 10 -3.55 8.85 10.08
N ALA A 11 -4.33 8.04 9.33
CA ALA A 11 -3.92 7.48 8.05
C ALA A 11 -3.59 8.57 7.01
N TYR A 12 -4.34 9.65 6.97
CA TYR A 12 -4.06 10.81 6.12
C TYR A 12 -2.77 11.52 6.55
N LYS A 13 -2.54 11.73 7.86
CA LYS A 13 -1.28 12.28 8.37
C LYS A 13 -0.08 11.37 8.03
N ALA A 14 -0.28 10.04 8.10
CA ALA A 14 0.72 9.08 7.64
C ALA A 14 1.06 9.29 6.17
N ALA A 15 0.05 9.44 5.32
CA ALA A 15 0.25 9.71 3.89
C ALA A 15 1.02 11.01 3.67
N ILE A 16 0.66 12.11 4.34
CA ILE A 16 1.39 13.39 4.27
C ILE A 16 2.86 13.21 4.62
N LYS A 17 3.17 12.52 5.72
CA LYS A 17 4.55 12.28 6.16
C LYS A 17 5.33 11.43 5.16
N ILE A 18 4.71 10.36 4.65
CA ILE A 18 5.34 9.42 3.71
C ILE A 18 5.62 10.09 2.37
N VAL A 19 4.68 10.90 1.85
CA VAL A 19 4.89 11.61 0.58
C VAL A 19 5.78 12.85 0.72
N GLY A 20 6.04 13.31 1.94
CA GLY A 20 6.95 14.42 2.23
C GLY A 20 6.31 15.80 2.22
N GLY A 21 4.98 15.86 2.38
CA GLY A 21 4.22 17.09 2.54
C GLY A 21 2.84 17.06 1.90
N GLU A 22 1.92 17.80 2.47
CA GLU A 22 0.52 17.87 2.03
C GLU A 22 0.39 18.46 0.61
N GLN A 23 1.32 19.34 0.21
CA GLN A 23 1.36 19.91 -1.15
C GLN A 23 1.52 18.88 -2.27
N TYR A 24 1.89 17.65 -1.94
CA TYR A 24 2.03 16.55 -2.89
C TYR A 24 0.79 15.64 -2.94
N ILE A 25 -0.22 15.90 -2.10
CA ILE A 25 -1.49 15.17 -2.11
C ILE A 25 -2.48 15.94 -2.98
N LEU A 26 -2.98 15.26 -4.01
CA LEU A 26 -3.97 15.83 -4.93
C LEU A 26 -5.40 15.65 -4.43
N SER A 27 -5.67 14.52 -3.78
CA SER A 27 -6.99 14.18 -3.26
C SER A 27 -6.87 13.18 -2.13
N ALA A 28 -7.73 13.30 -1.13
CA ALA A 28 -7.93 12.31 -0.09
C ALA A 28 -9.43 12.21 0.21
N VAL A 29 -10.03 11.06 -0.05
CA VAL A 29 -11.46 10.83 0.10
C VAL A 29 -11.71 9.57 0.90
N MET A 30 -12.45 9.68 2.00
CA MET A 30 -12.93 8.53 2.76
C MET A 30 -14.27 8.07 2.20
N HIS A 31 -14.34 6.82 1.76
CA HIS A 31 -15.56 6.16 1.35
C HIS A 31 -16.18 5.42 2.52
N ALA A 32 -17.49 5.56 2.69
CA ALA A 32 -18.26 4.99 3.80
C ALA A 32 -19.61 4.41 3.31
N ASP A 33 -19.75 4.20 2.02
CA ASP A 33 -20.99 3.83 1.34
C ASP A 33 -21.01 2.35 0.87
N GLU A 34 -19.91 1.64 0.97
CA GLU A 34 -19.84 0.23 0.60
C GLU A 34 -20.34 -0.68 1.73
N ARG A 35 -21.54 -1.26 1.58
CA ARG A 35 -22.09 -2.21 2.54
C ARG A 35 -21.33 -3.55 2.47
N ASN A 36 -20.77 -3.98 3.59
CA ASN A 36 -20.21 -5.31 3.76
C ASN A 36 -21.32 -6.32 4.03
N ARG A 37 -21.80 -7.03 3.00
CA ARG A 37 -22.92 -7.96 3.10
C ARG A 37 -22.64 -9.11 4.08
N ALA A 38 -21.48 -9.76 3.95
CA ALA A 38 -21.13 -10.91 4.79
C ALA A 38 -21.16 -10.56 6.28
N MET A 39 -20.53 -9.43 6.66
CA MET A 39 -20.55 -8.97 8.04
C MET A 39 -21.92 -8.46 8.49
N SER A 40 -22.69 -7.83 7.59
CA SER A 40 -24.04 -7.37 7.91
C SER A 40 -24.96 -8.52 8.19
N ASP A 41 -24.89 -9.58 7.38
CA ASP A 41 -25.71 -10.79 7.55
C ASP A 41 -25.30 -11.54 8.83
N ALA A 42 -24.01 -11.67 9.12
CA ALA A 42 -23.51 -12.32 10.33
C ALA A 42 -23.87 -11.59 11.62
N LEU A 43 -23.91 -10.25 11.61
CA LEU A 43 -24.18 -9.43 12.79
C LEU A 43 -25.64 -8.95 12.89
N GLY A 44 -26.49 -9.24 11.90
CA GLY A 44 -27.89 -8.81 11.86
C GLY A 44 -28.09 -7.29 11.82
N ARG A 45 -27.08 -6.53 11.37
CA ARG A 45 -27.12 -5.07 11.23
C ARG A 45 -26.26 -4.61 10.08
N ASP A 46 -26.53 -3.43 9.53
CA ASP A 46 -25.70 -2.88 8.46
C ASP A 46 -24.28 -2.58 8.94
N VAL A 47 -23.30 -3.17 8.23
CA VAL A 47 -21.88 -2.92 8.41
C VAL A 47 -21.33 -2.40 7.09
N TYR A 48 -20.57 -1.32 7.17
CA TYR A 48 -19.98 -0.67 6.00
C TYR A 48 -18.47 -0.89 5.98
N HIS A 49 -17.92 -1.05 4.79
CA HIS A 49 -16.50 -1.11 4.56
C HIS A 49 -15.97 0.31 4.32
N TYR A 50 -15.28 0.84 5.33
CA TYR A 50 -14.63 2.15 5.22
C TYR A 50 -13.26 2.00 4.57
N HIS A 51 -12.92 2.91 3.65
CA HIS A 51 -11.60 2.97 3.07
C HIS A 51 -11.23 4.40 2.66
N LEU A 52 -9.92 4.70 2.68
CA LEU A 52 -9.37 5.99 2.33
C LEU A 52 -8.62 5.89 1.00
N HIS A 53 -9.05 6.67 0.00
CA HIS A 53 -8.32 6.86 -1.25
C HIS A 53 -7.45 8.10 -1.14
N VAL A 54 -6.14 7.93 -1.34
CA VAL A 54 -5.19 9.03 -1.39
C VAL A 54 -4.50 9.05 -2.74
N VAL A 55 -4.66 10.15 -3.47
CA VAL A 55 -3.96 10.39 -4.74
C VAL A 55 -2.85 11.39 -4.49
N TYR A 56 -1.62 11.07 -4.86
CA TYR A 56 -0.43 11.87 -4.56
C TYR A 56 0.57 11.89 -5.71
N ILE A 57 1.49 12.83 -5.67
CA ILE A 57 2.62 12.93 -6.61
C ILE A 57 3.91 12.57 -5.88
N PRO A 58 4.64 11.50 -6.29
CA PRO A 58 5.91 11.11 -5.67
C PRO A 58 7.05 12.02 -6.14
N VAL A 59 7.27 13.12 -5.44
CA VAL A 59 8.32 14.09 -5.77
C VAL A 59 9.59 13.79 -5.00
N VAL A 60 10.72 13.85 -5.69
CA VAL A 60 12.07 13.73 -5.14
C VAL A 60 12.95 14.88 -5.63
N GLU A 61 13.88 15.28 -4.79
CA GLU A 61 14.93 16.20 -5.19
C GLU A 61 15.97 15.49 -6.04
N LYS A 62 16.32 16.05 -7.18
CA LYS A 62 17.38 15.56 -8.06
C LYS A 62 18.44 16.62 -8.25
N LYS A 63 19.67 16.30 -7.85
CA LYS A 63 20.84 17.13 -8.10
C LYS A 63 21.39 16.84 -9.48
N ILE A 64 21.45 17.88 -10.31
CA ILE A 64 22.10 17.83 -11.62
C ILE A 64 23.54 18.30 -11.43
N LEU A 65 24.48 17.44 -11.81
CA LEU A 65 25.88 17.73 -11.66
C LEU A 65 26.46 18.33 -12.95
N TRP A 66 27.48 19.16 -12.79
CA TRP A 66 28.27 19.61 -13.93
C TRP A 66 28.92 18.43 -14.64
N SER A 67 28.82 18.42 -15.95
CA SER A 67 29.39 17.38 -16.80
C SER A 67 30.91 17.25 -16.61
N LYS A 68 31.43 16.02 -16.73
CA LYS A 68 32.86 15.75 -16.79
C LYS A 68 33.55 16.48 -17.96
N ARG A 69 32.78 16.94 -18.96
CA ARG A 69 33.25 17.71 -20.12
C ARG A 69 33.15 19.22 -19.90
N CYS A 70 32.81 19.69 -18.70
CA CYS A 70 32.79 21.13 -18.40
C CYS A 70 34.18 21.73 -18.66
N LYS A 71 34.21 22.91 -19.29
CA LYS A 71 35.48 23.61 -19.58
C LYS A 71 36.23 23.99 -18.29
N ASP A 72 35.48 24.39 -17.27
CA ASP A 72 36.01 24.66 -15.95
C ASP A 72 36.11 23.33 -15.16
N GLU A 73 37.35 22.91 -14.91
CA GLU A 73 37.64 21.65 -14.24
C GLU A 73 37.20 21.66 -12.77
N THR A 74 37.18 22.80 -12.12
CA THR A 74 36.81 22.96 -10.71
C THR A 74 35.30 22.69 -10.48
N LEU A 75 34.49 22.88 -11.51
CA LEU A 75 33.07 22.66 -11.46
C LEU A 75 32.65 21.19 -11.74
N ARG A 76 33.54 20.40 -12.36
CA ARG A 76 33.24 19.02 -12.74
C ARG A 76 32.78 18.18 -11.55
N GLY A 77 31.59 17.59 -11.64
CA GLY A 77 31.03 16.76 -10.57
C GLY A 77 30.42 17.53 -9.39
N THR A 78 30.52 18.86 -9.37
CA THR A 78 29.79 19.70 -8.40
C THR A 78 28.31 19.86 -8.81
N VAL A 79 27.47 20.25 -7.87
CA VAL A 79 26.03 20.46 -8.15
C VAL A 79 25.88 21.72 -9.00
N LYS A 80 25.29 21.55 -10.18
CA LYS A 80 24.93 22.64 -11.09
C LYS A 80 23.59 23.26 -10.70
N GLU A 81 22.62 22.42 -10.47
CA GLU A 81 21.28 22.81 -10.09
C GLU A 81 20.58 21.68 -9.34
N THR A 82 19.54 22.02 -8.60
CA THR A 82 18.67 21.07 -7.94
C THR A 82 17.26 21.26 -8.48
N ILE A 83 16.64 20.18 -8.96
CA ILE A 83 15.29 20.19 -9.52
C ILE A 83 14.37 19.23 -8.77
N GLN A 84 13.08 19.50 -8.81
CA GLN A 84 12.06 18.55 -8.37
C GLN A 84 11.72 17.59 -9.51
N GLN A 85 11.76 16.29 -9.23
CA GLN A 85 11.44 15.23 -10.21
C GLN A 85 10.34 14.34 -9.66
N VAL A 86 9.32 14.06 -10.49
CA VAL A 86 8.32 13.04 -10.17
C VAL A 86 8.91 11.66 -10.44
N SER A 87 9.04 10.83 -9.42
CA SER A 87 9.55 9.48 -9.55
C SER A 87 9.22 8.62 -8.33
N MET A 88 8.32 7.66 -8.50
CA MET A 88 7.95 6.70 -7.46
C MET A 88 9.14 5.81 -7.07
N SER A 89 9.85 5.27 -8.05
CA SER A 89 10.98 4.35 -7.83
C SER A 89 12.18 4.99 -7.14
N LYS A 90 12.37 6.31 -7.29
CA LYS A 90 13.43 7.05 -6.58
C LYS A 90 12.99 7.51 -5.19
N LYS A 91 11.70 7.75 -5.01
CA LYS A 91 11.17 8.14 -3.70
C LYS A 91 11.18 6.96 -2.73
N TRP A 92 10.79 5.79 -3.21
CA TRP A 92 10.84 4.53 -2.47
C TRP A 92 11.77 3.56 -3.22
N ASP A 93 13.06 3.79 -3.06
CA ASP A 93 14.07 2.92 -3.68
C ASP A 93 13.89 1.48 -3.22
N SER A 94 13.97 0.56 -4.19
CA SER A 94 13.97 -0.87 -3.89
C SER A 94 15.16 -1.21 -3.00
N LYS A 95 14.90 -1.77 -1.83
CA LYS A 95 15.92 -2.16 -0.84
C LYS A 95 16.13 -3.67 -0.87
N PRO A 96 17.32 -4.19 -0.56
CA PRO A 96 17.50 -5.62 -0.36
C PRO A 96 16.53 -6.15 0.69
N ALA A 97 15.88 -7.28 0.38
CA ALA A 97 15.15 -8.03 1.39
C ALA A 97 16.16 -8.66 2.35
N LEU A 98 15.93 -8.52 3.65
CA LEU A 98 16.80 -9.07 4.70
C LEU A 98 16.11 -10.29 5.35
N ASP A 99 16.91 -11.27 5.75
CA ASP A 99 16.48 -12.39 6.57
C ASP A 99 16.36 -11.99 8.05
N GLU A 100 16.06 -12.96 8.91
CA GLU A 100 15.91 -12.75 10.37
C GLU A 100 17.20 -12.27 11.05
N ASN A 101 18.36 -12.51 10.43
CA ASN A 101 19.68 -12.09 10.91
C ASN A 101 20.12 -10.73 10.32
N GLY A 102 19.28 -10.09 9.51
CA GLY A 102 19.58 -8.83 8.85
C GLY A 102 20.49 -8.96 7.61
N MET A 103 20.70 -10.19 7.12
CA MET A 103 21.51 -10.43 5.92
C MET A 103 20.66 -10.40 4.65
N PRO A 104 21.19 -9.91 3.51
CA PRO A 104 20.45 -9.88 2.26
C PRO A 104 20.07 -11.30 1.80
N ILE A 105 18.77 -11.50 1.52
CA ILE A 105 18.28 -12.72 0.90
C ILE A 105 18.78 -12.78 -0.53
N LEU A 106 19.43 -13.87 -0.91
CA LEU A 106 19.94 -14.06 -2.26
C LEU A 106 19.02 -14.93 -3.09
N SER A 107 18.84 -14.57 -4.35
CA SER A 107 18.16 -15.40 -5.35
C SER A 107 19.02 -16.62 -5.71
N ALA A 108 18.44 -17.59 -6.40
CA ALA A 108 19.17 -18.76 -6.94
C ALA A 108 20.39 -18.39 -7.82
N LYS A 109 20.42 -17.15 -8.34
CA LYS A 109 21.54 -16.61 -9.15
C LYS A 109 22.55 -15.80 -8.33
N GLY A 110 22.50 -15.86 -6.99
CA GLY A 110 23.40 -15.14 -6.08
C GLY A 110 23.18 -13.63 -6.02
N LYS A 111 22.10 -13.09 -6.60
CA LYS A 111 21.78 -11.66 -6.54
C LYS A 111 20.83 -11.35 -5.39
N PRO A 112 20.98 -10.19 -4.71
CA PRO A 112 20.03 -9.80 -3.67
C PRO A 112 18.61 -9.72 -4.22
N VAL A 113 17.67 -10.31 -3.48
CA VAL A 113 16.23 -10.13 -3.72
C VAL A 113 15.86 -8.72 -3.25
N LEU A 114 15.20 -7.94 -4.10
CA LEU A 114 14.83 -6.57 -3.78
C LEU A 114 13.35 -6.49 -3.36
N LYS A 115 13.07 -5.74 -2.30
CA LYS A 115 11.73 -5.27 -1.99
C LYS A 115 11.32 -4.22 -3.02
N LYS A 116 10.15 -4.41 -3.64
CA LYS A 116 9.60 -3.44 -4.60
C LYS A 116 9.25 -2.11 -3.90
N SER A 117 9.28 -1.01 -4.64
CA SER A 117 9.01 0.35 -4.14
C SER A 117 7.70 0.46 -3.35
N TYR A 118 6.59 -0.13 -3.87
CA TYR A 118 5.30 -0.08 -3.17
C TYR A 118 5.32 -0.86 -1.84
N SER A 119 6.13 -1.93 -1.73
CA SER A 119 6.28 -2.68 -0.49
C SER A 119 7.01 -1.87 0.58
N VAL A 120 7.96 -1.02 0.18
CA VAL A 120 8.64 -0.09 1.09
C VAL A 120 7.64 0.96 1.60
N LEU A 121 6.82 1.52 0.71
CA LEU A 121 5.75 2.46 1.07
C LEU A 121 4.76 1.84 2.07
N GLN A 122 4.34 0.59 1.83
CA GLN A 122 3.45 -0.13 2.74
C GLN A 122 4.11 -0.37 4.11
N ASP A 123 5.41 -0.70 4.15
CA ASP A 123 6.16 -0.86 5.40
C ASP A 123 6.21 0.45 6.21
N ASP A 124 6.40 1.59 5.53
CA ASP A 124 6.43 2.90 6.18
C ASP A 124 5.05 3.29 6.71
N PHE A 125 3.98 3.04 5.94
CA PHE A 125 2.60 3.28 6.38
C PHE A 125 2.23 2.41 7.59
N PHE A 126 2.50 1.12 7.52
CA PHE A 126 2.25 0.18 8.62
C PHE A 126 2.95 0.63 9.91
N ARG A 127 4.25 0.98 9.81
CA ARG A 127 5.02 1.46 10.95
C ARG A 127 4.42 2.74 11.55
N TYR A 128 4.04 3.70 10.71
CA TYR A 128 3.41 4.92 11.19
C TYR A 128 2.13 4.65 11.97
N MET A 129 1.25 3.79 11.46
CA MET A 129 -0.02 3.47 12.12
C MET A 129 0.20 2.72 13.44
N ARG A 130 1.17 1.81 13.49
CA ARG A 130 1.57 1.14 14.75
C ARG A 130 2.12 2.14 15.78
N ASP A 131 2.97 3.05 15.37
CA ASP A 131 3.53 4.10 16.23
C ASP A 131 2.44 5.08 16.71
N ALA A 132 1.37 5.24 15.97
CA ALA A 132 0.19 6.02 16.35
C ALA A 132 -0.76 5.27 17.32
N GLY A 133 -0.43 4.03 17.71
CA GLY A 133 -1.16 3.24 18.70
C GLY A 133 -2.22 2.30 18.12
N TYR A 134 -2.22 2.06 16.81
CA TYR A 134 -3.14 1.11 16.17
C TYR A 134 -2.52 -0.29 16.11
N ASP A 135 -2.59 -1.00 17.25
CA ASP A 135 -1.95 -2.32 17.40
C ASP A 135 -2.62 -3.44 16.60
N ASP A 136 -3.88 -3.25 16.20
CA ASP A 136 -4.65 -4.20 15.39
C ASP A 136 -4.43 -4.04 13.89
N VAL A 137 -3.63 -3.06 13.47
CA VAL A 137 -3.31 -2.90 12.05
C VAL A 137 -2.38 -4.01 11.61
N GLU A 138 -2.82 -4.76 10.60
CA GLU A 138 -2.03 -5.80 9.96
C GLU A 138 -1.40 -5.29 8.67
N ARG A 139 -0.17 -5.68 8.47
CA ARG A 139 0.49 -5.45 7.20
C ARG A 139 0.15 -6.59 6.26
N GLY A 140 -0.38 -6.28 5.09
CA GLY A 140 -0.67 -7.28 4.07
C GLY A 140 0.56 -8.13 3.70
N GLU A 141 0.34 -9.35 3.23
CA GLU A 141 1.37 -10.33 2.92
C GLU A 141 2.42 -9.78 1.94
N ARG A 142 3.70 -9.98 2.29
CA ARG A 142 4.82 -9.51 1.46
C ARG A 142 5.03 -10.45 0.28
N GLY A 143 5.05 -9.86 -0.91
CA GLY A 143 5.30 -10.61 -2.13
C GLY A 143 4.14 -11.45 -2.61
N SER A 144 2.94 -11.25 -2.06
CA SER A 144 1.72 -11.81 -2.64
C SER A 144 1.67 -11.45 -4.11
N SER A 145 1.64 -12.48 -4.95
CA SER A 145 1.40 -12.35 -6.40
C SER A 145 -0.07 -12.50 -6.74
N GLU A 146 -0.92 -12.62 -5.73
CA GLU A 146 -2.36 -12.65 -5.94
C GLU A 146 -2.79 -11.33 -6.56
N GLU A 147 -3.25 -11.40 -7.79
CA GLU A 147 -3.88 -10.27 -8.44
C GLU A 147 -5.13 -9.91 -7.66
N HIS A 148 -5.27 -8.65 -7.29
CA HIS A 148 -6.51 -8.17 -6.70
C HIS A 148 -7.64 -8.45 -7.70
N LEU A 149 -8.57 -9.28 -7.28
CA LEU A 149 -9.80 -9.50 -8.05
C LEU A 149 -10.47 -8.15 -8.29
N THR A 150 -10.91 -7.91 -9.49
CA THR A 150 -11.80 -6.78 -9.73
C THR A 150 -13.05 -6.93 -8.86
N VAL A 151 -13.71 -5.83 -8.53
CA VAL A 151 -14.96 -5.85 -7.73
C VAL A 151 -15.98 -6.84 -8.32
N THR A 152 -16.06 -6.93 -9.65
CA THR A 152 -16.95 -7.86 -10.34
C THR A 152 -16.51 -9.30 -10.13
N GLN A 153 -15.23 -9.62 -10.28
CA GLN A 153 -14.69 -10.97 -10.05
C GLN A 153 -14.89 -11.40 -8.60
N PHE A 154 -14.62 -10.51 -7.64
CA PHE A 154 -14.86 -10.77 -6.22
C PHE A 154 -16.33 -11.08 -5.94
N LYS A 155 -17.27 -10.28 -6.48
CA LYS A 155 -18.71 -10.52 -6.34
C LYS A 155 -19.13 -11.86 -6.94
N VAL A 156 -18.63 -12.21 -8.12
CA VAL A 156 -18.91 -13.49 -8.76
C VAL A 156 -18.41 -14.65 -7.90
N GLN A 157 -17.19 -14.56 -7.37
CA GLN A 157 -16.63 -15.60 -6.49
C GLN A 157 -17.44 -15.77 -5.21
N GLN A 158 -17.88 -14.68 -4.58
CA GLN A 158 -18.72 -14.69 -3.39
C GLN A 158 -20.09 -15.35 -3.66
N GLU A 159 -20.74 -15.02 -4.77
CA GLU A 159 -22.03 -15.63 -5.13
C GLU A 159 -21.88 -17.11 -5.49
N GLN A 160 -20.79 -17.51 -6.14
CA GLN A 160 -20.49 -18.93 -6.42
C GLN A 160 -20.30 -19.73 -5.11
N ALA A 161 -19.56 -19.20 -4.15
CA ALA A 161 -19.35 -19.83 -2.85
C ALA A 161 -20.70 -19.99 -2.09
N ARG A 162 -21.53 -18.96 -2.10
CA ARG A 162 -22.86 -18.97 -1.50
C ARG A 162 -23.77 -20.01 -2.15
N LEU A 163 -23.75 -20.10 -3.47
CA LEU A 163 -24.56 -21.07 -4.22
C LEU A 163 -24.14 -22.51 -3.92
N ALA A 164 -22.81 -22.74 -3.79
CA ALA A 164 -22.28 -24.04 -3.39
C ALA A 164 -22.73 -24.44 -1.98
N GLU A 165 -22.73 -23.50 -1.04
CA GLU A 165 -23.19 -23.71 0.33
C GLU A 165 -24.70 -24.04 0.38
N PHE A 166 -25.53 -23.28 -0.32
CA PHE A 166 -26.98 -23.58 -0.41
C PHE A 166 -27.24 -24.93 -1.05
N THR A 167 -26.50 -25.29 -2.08
CA THR A 167 -26.66 -26.59 -2.76
C THR A 167 -26.36 -27.74 -1.78
N GLU A 168 -25.29 -27.59 -0.99
CA GLU A 168 -24.94 -28.63 -0.01
C GLU A 168 -25.95 -28.69 1.15
N GLN A 169 -26.46 -27.57 1.62
CA GLN A 169 -27.52 -27.52 2.65
C GLN A 169 -28.81 -28.23 2.17
N ASN A 170 -29.23 -27.93 0.93
CA ASN A 170 -30.41 -28.61 0.33
C ASN A 170 -30.18 -30.11 0.21
N ARG A 171 -29.00 -30.55 -0.23
CA ARG A 171 -28.64 -31.96 -0.32
C ARG A 171 -28.66 -32.67 1.03
N GLN A 172 -28.31 -31.97 2.10
CA GLN A 172 -28.36 -32.54 3.47
C GLN A 172 -29.81 -32.65 3.97
N GLN A 173 -30.66 -31.68 3.63
CA GLN A 173 -32.09 -31.72 4.00
C GLN A 173 -32.86 -32.85 3.25
N GLU A 174 -32.53 -33.10 1.97
CA GLU A 174 -33.15 -34.17 1.20
C GLU A 174 -32.77 -35.58 1.67
N LYS A 175 -31.73 -35.74 2.50
CA LYS A 175 -31.26 -37.01 3.05
C LYS A 175 -31.85 -37.32 4.44
N GLN A 176 -32.58 -36.39 5.03
CA GLN A 176 -33.29 -36.56 6.31
C GLN A 176 -34.74 -36.94 6.07
#